data_25fc4754daeb2c697c2d0241732f795b
#
_entry.id   25fc4754daeb2c697c2d0241732f795b
#
_cell.length_a   1.000
_cell.length_b   1.000
_cell.length_c   1.000
_cell.angle_alpha   90.00
_cell.angle_beta   90.00
_cell.angle_gamma   90.00
#
_symmetry.space_group_name_H-M   'P 1'
#
loop_
_entity.id
_entity.type
_entity.pdbx_description
1 polymer ?
#
loop_
_entity_poly.entity_id
_entity_poly.type
_entity_poly.pdbx_seq_one_letter_code
_entity_poly.pdbx_strand_id
1 'polypeptide(L)'
;MFGIPATYVTKFISTPGHGYLVSTKAMLRELGIADKISDCSYERNGSVYLEEDCDAPLFIAAMEKAGFDVSYHSVNVDDNYTDKLEHYSA
;
A
#
# COMPACT_ATOMS: atom_id res chain seq x y z
N MET A 1 10.79 23.19 14.89
CA MET A 1 9.38 23.44 14.72
C MET A 1 8.62 22.16 14.48
N PHE A 2 7.46 22.13 14.98
CA PHE A 2 6.66 20.94 14.96
C PHE A 2 5.44 21.19 14.11
N GLY A 3 5.55 20.85 12.89
CA GLY A 3 4.45 21.03 11.97
C GLY A 3 3.39 19.97 12.17
N ILE A 4 2.26 20.19 11.55
CA ILE A 4 1.24 19.18 11.37
C ILE A 4 1.83 18.13 10.42
N PRO A 5 1.71 16.84 10.70
CA PRO A 5 2.20 15.81 9.77
C PRO A 5 1.56 15.99 8.39
N ALA A 6 2.33 15.75 7.36
CA ALA A 6 1.80 15.73 6.01
C ALA A 6 0.85 14.53 5.88
N THR A 7 -0.19 14.69 5.08
CA THR A 7 -1.15 13.61 4.85
C THR A 7 -0.88 12.97 3.51
N TYR A 8 -0.77 11.65 3.52
CA TYR A 8 -0.67 10.85 2.30
C TYR A 8 -2.04 10.23 2.04
N VAL A 9 -2.71 10.69 0.98
CA VAL A 9 -4.06 10.24 0.66
C VAL A 9 -3.99 9.18 -0.42
N THR A 10 -4.63 8.03 -0.19
CA THR A 10 -4.61 6.93 -1.14
C THR A 10 -5.94 6.20 -1.16
N LYS A 11 -5.97 5.02 -1.77
CA LYS A 11 -7.16 4.17 -1.88
C LYS A 11 -6.94 2.88 -1.12
N PHE A 12 -8.03 2.31 -0.65
CA PHE A 12 -8.06 0.97 -0.11
C PHE A 12 -9.00 0.15 -0.99
N ILE A 13 -8.44 -0.81 -1.71
CA ILE A 13 -9.22 -1.68 -2.60
C ILE A 13 -9.77 -2.82 -1.77
N SER A 14 -11.09 -2.89 -1.66
CA SER A 14 -11.76 -3.90 -0.85
C SER A 14 -12.46 -4.92 -1.73
N THR A 15 -12.04 -6.17 -1.64
CA THR A 15 -12.72 -7.30 -2.25
C THR A 15 -13.50 -8.03 -1.16
N PRO A 16 -14.41 -8.97 -1.49
CA PRO A 16 -15.12 -9.73 -0.46
C PRO A 16 -14.21 -10.46 0.52
N GLY A 17 -13.05 -10.93 0.09
CA GLY A 17 -12.16 -11.70 0.95
C GLY A 17 -10.90 -10.99 1.42
N HIS A 18 -10.53 -9.88 0.79
CA HIS A 18 -9.25 -9.21 1.07
C HIS A 18 -9.33 -7.71 0.92
N GLY A 19 -8.32 -7.02 1.41
CA GLY A 19 -8.17 -5.59 1.22
C GLY A 19 -6.73 -5.23 0.88
N TYR A 20 -6.55 -4.17 0.09
CA TYR A 20 -5.23 -3.74 -0.38
C TYR A 20 -5.10 -2.23 -0.31
N LEU A 21 -4.09 -1.77 0.40
CA LEU A 21 -3.76 -0.35 0.44
C LEU A 21 -2.86 -0.02 -0.75
N VAL A 22 -3.22 0.99 -1.51
CA VAL A 22 -2.48 1.33 -2.72
C VAL A 22 -1.32 2.27 -2.41
N SER A 23 -0.15 1.94 -2.93
CA SER A 23 1.01 2.81 -2.92
C SER A 23 1.74 2.67 -4.24
N THR A 24 3.00 3.05 -4.29
CA THR A 24 3.82 2.92 -5.49
C THR A 24 5.15 2.28 -5.14
N LYS A 25 5.75 1.65 -6.14
CA LYS A 25 7.08 1.07 -5.97
C LYS A 25 8.12 2.15 -5.63
N ALA A 26 7.97 3.33 -6.24
CA ALA A 26 8.85 4.46 -5.95
C ALA A 26 8.77 4.88 -4.48
N MET A 27 7.56 4.94 -3.91
CA MET A 27 7.39 5.29 -2.51
C MET A 27 8.00 4.24 -1.59
N LEU A 28 7.82 2.96 -1.91
CA LEU A 28 8.41 1.87 -1.11
C LEU A 28 9.94 1.94 -1.12
N ARG A 29 10.52 2.30 -2.26
CA ARG A 29 11.98 2.48 -2.36
C ARG A 29 12.42 3.69 -1.55
N GLU A 30 11.70 4.78 -1.63
CA GLU A 30 12.00 6.00 -0.88
C GLU A 30 11.99 5.73 0.62
N LEU A 31 11.06 4.91 1.09
CA LEU A 31 10.97 4.52 2.49
C LEU A 31 11.98 3.45 2.90
N GLY A 32 12.69 2.87 1.93
CA GLY A 32 13.65 1.81 2.20
C GLY A 32 13.04 0.47 2.56
N ILE A 33 11.79 0.23 2.15
CA ILE A 33 11.07 -1.02 2.49
C ILE A 33 10.68 -1.85 1.27
N ALA A 34 11.12 -1.47 0.09
CA ALA A 34 10.73 -2.20 -1.14
C ALA A 34 11.07 -3.68 -1.08
N ASP A 35 12.18 -4.04 -0.44
CA ASP A 35 12.61 -5.44 -0.31
C ASP A 35 11.98 -6.16 0.87
N LYS A 36 11.15 -5.47 1.64
CA LYS A 36 10.47 -6.05 2.82
C LYS A 36 9.01 -6.38 2.56
N ILE A 37 8.50 -6.01 1.41
CA ILE A 37 7.13 -6.32 1.02
C ILE A 37 7.07 -7.76 0.53
N SER A 38 6.05 -8.48 0.96
CA SER A 38 5.88 -9.89 0.63
C SER A 38 5.14 -10.09 -0.70
N ASP A 39 5.09 -11.31 -1.18
CA ASP A 39 4.32 -11.66 -2.37
C ASP A 39 2.84 -11.87 -2.10
N CYS A 40 2.39 -11.65 -0.85
CA CYS A 40 0.96 -11.51 -0.55
C CYS A 40 0.37 -10.28 -1.25
N SER A 41 1.22 -9.30 -1.55
CA SER A 41 0.84 -8.06 -2.22
C SER A 41 0.97 -8.22 -3.73
N TYR A 42 0.39 -7.27 -4.46
CA TYR A 42 0.37 -7.28 -5.92
C TYR A 42 0.95 -5.99 -6.48
N GLU A 43 1.28 -5.99 -7.76
CA GLU A 43 1.76 -4.80 -8.44
C GLU A 43 1.29 -4.78 -9.89
N ARG A 44 1.21 -3.57 -10.43
CA ARG A 44 0.98 -3.34 -11.85
C ARG A 44 1.40 -1.93 -12.22
N ASN A 45 2.25 -1.80 -13.24
CA ASN A 45 2.65 -0.50 -13.79
C ASN A 45 3.13 0.50 -12.73
N GLY A 46 3.90 0.01 -11.76
CA GLY A 46 4.46 0.86 -10.71
C GLY A 46 3.53 1.06 -9.50
N SER A 47 2.26 0.75 -9.61
CA SER A 47 1.35 0.74 -8.46
C SER A 47 1.51 -0.54 -7.68
N VAL A 48 1.45 -0.45 -6.36
CA VAL A 48 1.55 -1.60 -5.47
C VAL A 48 0.29 -1.66 -4.61
N TYR A 49 -0.26 -2.87 -4.51
CA TYR A 49 -1.48 -3.16 -3.76
C TYR A 49 -1.07 -3.96 -2.53
N LEU A 50 -0.92 -3.26 -1.41
CA LEU A 50 -0.37 -3.82 -0.16
C LEU A 50 -1.46 -4.55 0.60
N GLU A 51 -1.30 -5.84 0.78
CA GLU A 51 -2.30 -6.69 1.45
C GLU A 51 -2.47 -6.24 2.90
N GLU A 52 -3.73 -6.10 3.34
CA GLU A 52 -4.07 -5.42 4.59
C GLU A 52 -3.47 -6.07 5.84
N ASP A 53 -3.34 -7.40 5.86
CA ASP A 53 -2.84 -8.11 7.03
C ASP A 53 -1.33 -8.35 6.99
N CYS A 54 -0.74 -8.37 5.80
CA CYS A 54 0.68 -8.67 5.62
C CYS A 54 1.54 -7.42 5.53
N ASP A 55 1.28 -6.58 4.54
CA ASP A 55 2.23 -5.54 4.16
C ASP A 55 1.75 -4.11 4.41
N ALA A 56 0.43 -3.87 4.43
CA ALA A 56 -0.09 -2.53 4.68
C ALA A 56 0.35 -1.97 6.05
N PRO A 57 0.32 -2.77 7.14
CA PRO A 57 0.79 -2.25 8.43
C PRO A 57 2.26 -1.81 8.41
N LEU A 58 3.10 -2.52 7.70
CA LEU A 58 4.52 -2.15 7.57
C LEU A 58 4.66 -0.81 6.85
N PHE A 59 3.91 -0.62 5.77
CA PHE A 59 3.91 0.62 5.01
C PHE A 59 3.42 1.79 5.86
N ILE A 60 2.30 1.62 6.56
CA ILE A 60 1.74 2.67 7.40
C ILE A 60 2.73 3.07 8.49
N ALA A 61 3.36 2.09 9.15
CA ALA A 61 4.36 2.38 10.18
C ALA A 61 5.54 3.15 9.61
N ALA A 62 6.03 2.78 8.42
CA ALA A 62 7.14 3.48 7.78
C ALA A 62 6.74 4.91 7.40
N MET A 63 5.53 5.12 6.93
CA MET A 63 5.03 6.46 6.59
C MET A 63 4.93 7.34 7.84
N GLU A 64 4.39 6.82 8.92
CA GLU A 64 4.27 7.55 10.18
C GLU A 64 5.65 7.94 10.72
N LYS A 65 6.61 7.02 10.63
CA LYS A 65 7.98 7.29 11.03
C LYS A 65 8.61 8.40 10.18
N ALA A 66 8.22 8.48 8.92
CA ALA A 66 8.70 9.52 8.01
C ALA A 66 7.95 10.84 8.14
N GLY A 67 6.96 10.93 9.03
CA GLY A 67 6.22 12.16 9.29
C GLY A 67 4.93 12.31 8.51
N PHE A 68 4.37 11.20 8.00
CA PHE A 68 3.10 11.23 7.26
C PHE A 68 1.99 10.52 8.00
N ASP A 69 0.80 11.10 7.95
CA ASP A 69 -0.42 10.38 8.29
C ASP A 69 -0.99 9.79 7.00
N VAL A 70 -1.37 8.53 7.05
CA VAL A 70 -1.98 7.85 5.90
C VAL A 70 -3.49 7.94 6.03
N SER A 71 -4.12 8.51 5.01
CA SER A 71 -5.57 8.60 4.90
C SER A 71 -6.00 7.88 3.63
N TYR A 72 -7.10 7.16 3.67
CA TYR A 72 -7.56 6.44 2.48
C TYR A 72 -9.08 6.40 2.40
N HIS A 73 -9.57 6.15 1.21
CA HIS A 73 -10.99 5.88 0.99
C HIS A 73 -11.12 4.50 0.32
N SER A 74 -12.15 3.78 0.70
CA SER A 74 -12.36 2.42 0.21
C SER A 74 -13.07 2.41 -1.13
N VAL A 75 -12.64 1.49 -1.99
CA VAL A 75 -13.27 1.20 -3.26
C VAL A 75 -13.60 -0.28 -3.26
N ASN A 76 -14.89 -0.61 -3.39
CA ASN A 76 -15.32 -2.01 -3.42
C ASN A 76 -15.21 -2.56 -4.83
N VAL A 77 -14.60 -3.74 -4.94
CA VAL A 77 -14.41 -4.43 -6.22
C VAL A 77 -14.69 -5.92 -6.06
N ASP A 78 -14.76 -6.64 -7.17
CA ASP A 78 -14.95 -8.08 -7.15
C ASP A 78 -13.65 -8.81 -6.80
N ASP A 79 -13.78 -10.07 -6.40
CA ASP A 79 -12.61 -10.92 -6.06
C ASP A 79 -11.66 -11.08 -7.25
N ASN A 80 -12.15 -10.97 -8.47
CA ASN A 80 -11.30 -11.10 -9.66
C ASN A 80 -10.45 -9.87 -9.95
N TYR A 81 -10.52 -8.84 -9.11
CA TYR A 81 -9.74 -7.62 -9.32
C TYR A 81 -8.25 -7.90 -9.43
N THR A 82 -7.73 -8.84 -8.63
CA THR A 82 -6.31 -9.16 -8.61
C THR A 82 -5.87 -10.05 -9.78
N ASP A 83 -6.80 -10.58 -10.57
CA ASP A 83 -6.45 -11.46 -11.69
C ASP A 83 -5.57 -10.77 -12.74
N LYS A 84 -5.66 -9.44 -12.84
CA LYS A 84 -4.87 -8.65 -13.78
C LYS A 84 -3.58 -8.13 -13.19
N LEU A 85 -3.34 -8.40 -11.92
CA LEU A 85 -2.17 -7.92 -11.20
C LEU A 85 -1.12 -9.01 -11.11
N GLU A 86 0.12 -8.61 -10.93
CA GLU A 86 1.22 -9.54 -10.71
C GLU A 86 1.52 -9.59 -9.22
N HIS A 87 2.05 -10.71 -8.74
CA HIS A 87 2.56 -10.76 -7.38
C HIS A 87 3.72 -9.79 -7.24
N TYR A 88 3.79 -9.15 -6.09
CA TYR A 88 4.82 -8.14 -5.84
C TYR A 88 6.22 -8.77 -5.92
N SER A 89 7.14 -8.04 -6.54
CA SER A 89 8.55 -8.35 -6.60
C SER A 89 9.33 -7.05 -6.46
N ALA A 90 10.35 -7.07 -5.61
CA ALA A 90 11.15 -5.86 -5.35
C ALA A 90 11.93 -5.38 -6.58
#